data_da3bb7621ac21b008192a6e86daa20b4
#
_entry.id   da3bb7621ac21b008192a6e86daa20b4
#
_cell.length_a   1.000
_cell.length_b   1.000
_cell.length_c   1.000
_cell.angle_alpha   90.00
_cell.angle_beta   90.00
_cell.angle_gamma   90.00
#
_symmetry.space_group_name_H-M   'P 1'
#
loop_
_entity.id
_entity.type
_entity.pdbx_description
1 polymer ?
#
loop_
_entity_poly.entity_id
_entity_poly.type
_entity_poly.pdbx_seq_one_letter_code
_entity_poly.pdbx_strand_id
1 'polypeptide(L)'
;MKILMYARDWAPSVGGVETITMILARGLSARKVNHPGEEVAVTLVTQTPASGMNDSALPFRVVRCPGFLQLARLIHEADLLHMAGPSLLPSAIAWLIGKPAVIEHHGFQSICPNGQLLYEPTETPCSGHFMARRYRECIRCNFKVGRRTSVKMWLLTFPRRWLAQRVSANIVPTSWLGSQLQLNRMRTIGHGLPPRENPPERRNTTTIPTFVFLGRLVSAKGVRVLVEATALLKAKHREFQVRIIGAGPERQRLEKLVQDLDVQNHVRFEGYLPAERLEEDLRDVAIVVMPSLGGEVFGLVAVENMQQARLVIASDIGALSEVLGDAGMTFTTGNAQSLANCMEMIINEPSLADGIGQEAVQRVAREFAADQMIGKHAQVYQEICRIE
;
A
#
# COMPACT_ATOMS: atom_id res chain seq x y z
N MET A 1 28.03 7.62 -2.89
CA MET A 1 26.87 8.33 -2.32
C MET A 1 26.35 7.57 -1.12
N LYS A 2 26.19 8.24 0.04
CA LYS A 2 25.68 7.66 1.29
C LYS A 2 24.21 8.04 1.47
N ILE A 3 23.31 7.06 1.40
CA ILE A 3 21.86 7.25 1.56
C ILE A 3 21.45 6.75 2.95
N LEU A 4 20.84 7.63 3.74
CA LEU A 4 20.14 7.25 4.97
C LEU A 4 18.67 7.04 4.67
N MET A 5 18.20 5.80 4.73
CA MET A 5 16.77 5.48 4.61
C MET A 5 16.15 5.40 6.00
N TYR A 6 15.10 6.18 6.25
CA TYR A 6 14.36 6.15 7.51
C TYR A 6 12.97 5.56 7.30
N ALA A 7 12.71 4.40 7.87
CA ALA A 7 11.41 3.76 7.93
C ALA A 7 11.02 3.55 9.40
N ARG A 8 10.03 4.30 9.89
CA ARG A 8 9.62 4.24 11.29
C ARG A 8 9.26 2.83 11.72
N ASP A 9 8.37 2.19 10.96
CA ASP A 9 7.96 0.80 11.11
C ASP A 9 8.58 0.01 9.96
N TRP A 10 9.24 -1.12 10.28
CA TRP A 10 9.94 -1.95 9.29
C TRP A 10 10.04 -3.40 9.77
N ALA A 11 10.68 -4.27 8.98
CA ALA A 11 10.85 -5.68 9.30
C ALA A 11 11.37 -5.90 10.74
N PRO A 12 10.87 -6.92 11.46
CA PRO A 12 10.08 -8.07 11.00
C PRO A 12 8.58 -7.81 10.81
N SER A 13 8.08 -6.59 11.02
CA SER A 13 6.71 -6.24 10.64
C SER A 13 6.50 -6.46 9.14
N VAL A 14 5.31 -6.94 8.75
CA VAL A 14 4.96 -7.22 7.36
C VAL A 14 3.89 -6.24 6.89
N GLY A 15 4.16 -5.55 5.78
CA GLY A 15 3.24 -4.61 5.15
C GLY A 15 3.82 -4.04 3.86
N GLY A 16 3.01 -3.31 3.11
CA GLY A 16 3.42 -2.76 1.81
C GLY A 16 4.59 -1.78 1.90
N VAL A 17 4.64 -0.96 2.94
CA VAL A 17 5.73 0.02 3.16
C VAL A 17 7.06 -0.71 3.42
N GLU A 18 7.01 -1.72 4.29
CA GLU A 18 8.15 -2.54 4.68
C GLU A 18 8.71 -3.30 3.47
N THR A 19 7.81 -3.88 2.65
CA THR A 19 8.16 -4.61 1.43
C THR A 19 8.86 -3.69 0.43
N ILE A 20 8.28 -2.53 0.10
CA ILE A 20 8.85 -1.59 -0.87
C ILE A 20 10.17 -1.01 -0.35
N THR A 21 10.25 -0.64 0.92
CA THR A 21 11.50 -0.17 1.52
C THR A 21 12.61 -1.21 1.44
N MET A 22 12.30 -2.51 1.67
CA MET A 22 13.25 -3.61 1.54
C MET A 22 13.73 -3.78 0.09
N ILE A 23 12.81 -3.79 -0.87
CA ILE A 23 13.14 -3.92 -2.30
C ILE A 23 14.05 -2.76 -2.73
N LEU A 24 13.69 -1.53 -2.36
CA LEU A 24 14.45 -0.35 -2.70
C LEU A 24 15.84 -0.36 -2.05
N ALA A 25 15.94 -0.67 -0.75
CA ALA A 25 17.22 -0.73 -0.03
C ALA A 25 18.16 -1.79 -0.61
N ARG A 26 17.65 -2.99 -0.90
CA ARG A 26 18.43 -4.07 -1.54
C ARG A 26 18.89 -3.69 -2.94
N GLY A 27 17.97 -3.16 -3.76
CA GLY A 27 18.28 -2.79 -5.12
C GLY A 27 19.29 -1.65 -5.22
N LEU A 28 19.19 -0.62 -4.39
CA LEU A 28 20.16 0.47 -4.32
C LEU A 28 21.54 -0.03 -3.86
N SER A 29 21.59 -0.94 -2.88
CA SER A 29 22.85 -1.51 -2.39
C SER A 29 23.54 -2.44 -3.39
N ALA A 30 22.74 -3.14 -4.23
CA ALA A 30 23.27 -3.98 -5.29
C ALA A 30 23.68 -3.18 -6.56
N ARG A 31 23.25 -1.94 -6.69
CA ARG A 31 23.53 -1.12 -7.87
C ARG A 31 24.95 -0.62 -7.83
N LYS A 32 25.81 -1.22 -8.64
CA LYS A 32 27.11 -0.63 -8.97
C LYS A 32 26.83 0.58 -9.86
N VAL A 33 27.16 1.78 -9.37
CA VAL A 33 27.07 2.98 -10.20
C VAL A 33 28.03 2.78 -11.37
N ASN A 34 27.63 3.12 -12.59
CA ASN A 34 28.34 2.87 -13.84
C ASN A 34 29.70 3.59 -13.97
N HIS A 35 30.23 4.12 -12.87
CA HIS A 35 31.57 4.72 -12.80
C HIS A 35 32.38 4.02 -11.71
N PRO A 36 33.63 3.58 -12.01
CA PRO A 36 34.52 2.99 -11.03
C PRO A 36 34.77 3.99 -9.89
N GLY A 37 34.38 3.63 -8.66
CA GLY A 37 34.58 4.43 -7.44
C GLY A 37 33.33 5.01 -6.77
N GLU A 38 32.15 4.98 -7.39
CA GLU A 38 30.91 5.49 -6.79
C GLU A 38 29.98 4.36 -6.31
N GLU A 39 30.31 3.74 -5.20
CA GLU A 39 29.39 2.80 -4.53
C GLU A 39 28.28 3.57 -3.80
N VAL A 40 27.03 3.09 -3.91
CA VAL A 40 25.93 3.57 -3.09
C VAL A 40 25.92 2.82 -1.77
N ALA A 41 26.21 3.53 -0.69
CA ALA A 41 26.13 2.98 0.67
C ALA A 41 24.78 3.30 1.29
N VAL A 42 23.97 2.27 1.55
CA VAL A 42 22.67 2.40 2.19
C VAL A 42 22.78 2.10 3.68
N THR A 43 22.24 3.01 4.51
CA THR A 43 22.00 2.75 5.95
C THR A 43 20.50 2.90 6.20
N LEU A 44 19.85 1.85 6.67
CA LEU A 44 18.43 1.88 7.05
C LEU A 44 18.29 2.10 8.55
N VAL A 45 17.47 3.07 8.91
CA VAL A 45 17.13 3.41 10.30
C VAL A 45 15.66 3.11 10.55
N THR A 46 15.37 2.39 11.65
CA THR A 46 13.99 2.08 12.04
C THR A 46 13.78 2.19 13.55
N GLN A 47 12.52 2.39 13.98
CA GLN A 47 12.10 2.31 15.38
C GLN A 47 11.55 0.92 15.75
N THR A 48 11.57 -0.04 14.82
CA THR A 48 11.14 -1.43 15.07
C THR A 48 12.31 -2.24 15.66
N PRO A 49 12.16 -2.90 16.82
CA PRO A 49 13.15 -3.82 17.36
C PRO A 49 13.44 -5.01 16.43
N ALA A 50 14.59 -5.65 16.58
CA ALA A 50 15.01 -6.75 15.70
C ALA A 50 14.11 -8.01 15.82
N SER A 51 13.62 -8.32 17.01
CA SER A 51 12.70 -9.45 17.28
C SER A 51 13.11 -10.77 16.57
N GLY A 52 14.40 -11.12 16.63
CA GLY A 52 14.96 -12.35 16.04
C GLY A 52 15.41 -12.23 14.57
N MET A 53 15.22 -11.10 13.92
CA MET A 53 15.74 -10.86 12.57
C MET A 53 17.26 -10.69 12.58
N ASN A 54 17.94 -11.36 11.65
CA ASN A 54 19.39 -11.24 11.46
C ASN A 54 19.70 -10.10 10.49
N ASP A 55 20.00 -8.92 11.02
CA ASP A 55 20.32 -7.73 10.21
C ASP A 55 21.67 -7.87 9.48
N SER A 56 22.61 -8.70 9.97
CA SER A 56 23.91 -8.88 9.33
C SER A 56 23.87 -9.68 8.02
N ALA A 57 22.76 -10.36 7.73
CA ALA A 57 22.53 -11.04 6.47
C ALA A 57 22.05 -10.08 5.34
N LEU A 58 21.80 -8.81 5.65
CA LEU A 58 21.36 -7.83 4.67
C LEU A 58 22.54 -7.16 3.95
N PRO A 59 22.39 -6.79 2.67
CA PRO A 59 23.45 -6.13 1.90
C PRO A 59 23.63 -4.64 2.25
N PHE A 60 23.01 -4.16 3.32
CA PHE A 60 23.07 -2.79 3.81
C PHE A 60 23.07 -2.75 5.34
N ARG A 61 23.56 -1.67 5.91
CA ARG A 61 23.59 -1.47 7.36
C ARG A 61 22.20 -1.16 7.89
N VAL A 62 21.81 -1.78 9.03
CA VAL A 62 20.58 -1.47 9.75
C VAL A 62 20.93 -0.88 11.13
N VAL A 63 20.22 0.20 11.51
CA VAL A 63 20.31 0.82 12.84
C VAL A 63 18.91 0.87 13.43
N ARG A 64 18.70 0.14 14.52
CA ARG A 64 17.41 0.03 15.20
C ARG A 64 17.31 0.93 16.41
N CYS A 65 16.17 1.57 16.59
CA CYS A 65 15.82 2.40 17.75
C CYS A 65 16.92 3.40 18.16
N PRO A 66 17.54 4.17 17.22
CA PRO A 66 18.57 5.13 17.58
C PRO A 66 18.00 6.23 18.48
N GLY A 67 18.80 6.66 19.46
CA GLY A 67 18.52 7.87 20.21
C GLY A 67 18.64 9.13 19.34
N PHE A 68 18.17 10.27 19.89
CA PHE A 68 18.17 11.55 19.16
C PHE A 68 19.55 11.94 18.59
N LEU A 69 20.61 11.92 19.42
CA LEU A 69 21.96 12.30 19.00
C LEU A 69 22.52 11.36 17.92
N GLN A 70 22.28 10.07 18.05
CA GLN A 70 22.69 9.08 17.05
C GLN A 70 21.98 9.30 15.72
N LEU A 71 20.66 9.56 15.74
CA LEU A 71 19.89 9.85 14.53
C LEU A 71 20.38 11.13 13.86
N ALA A 72 20.61 12.20 14.63
CA ALA A 72 21.11 13.47 14.12
C ALA A 72 22.50 13.32 13.48
N ARG A 73 23.39 12.55 14.10
CA ARG A 73 24.71 12.23 13.55
C ARG A 73 24.61 11.44 12.23
N LEU A 74 23.76 10.40 12.18
CA LEU A 74 23.54 9.62 10.97
C LEU A 74 23.00 10.47 9.82
N ILE A 75 22.06 11.39 10.09
CA ILE A 75 21.53 12.32 9.09
C ILE A 75 22.63 13.28 8.60
N HIS A 76 23.48 13.78 9.51
CA HIS A 76 24.58 14.67 9.15
C HIS A 76 25.62 13.97 8.26
N GLU A 77 25.99 12.72 8.55
CA GLU A 77 27.01 11.94 7.83
C GLU A 77 26.52 11.42 6.45
N ALA A 78 25.20 11.39 6.22
CA ALA A 78 24.63 10.98 4.93
C ALA A 78 24.69 12.11 3.90
N ASP A 79 24.73 11.77 2.62
CA ASP A 79 24.60 12.74 1.52
C ASP A 79 23.11 13.09 1.29
N LEU A 80 22.21 12.11 1.55
CA LEU A 80 20.78 12.26 1.35
C LEU A 80 20.00 11.47 2.42
N LEU A 81 18.92 12.09 2.93
CA LEU A 81 17.92 11.42 3.76
C LEU A 81 16.70 11.03 2.91
N HIS A 82 16.40 9.73 2.82
CA HIS A 82 15.14 9.22 2.27
C HIS A 82 14.22 8.73 3.39
N MET A 83 12.97 9.17 3.40
CA MET A 83 12.00 8.81 4.42
C MET A 83 10.80 8.05 3.81
N ALA A 84 10.52 6.87 4.31
CA ALA A 84 9.31 6.11 4.00
C ALA A 84 8.11 6.68 4.79
N GLY A 85 7.62 7.83 4.32
CA GLY A 85 6.55 8.61 4.93
C GLY A 85 7.00 9.88 5.65
N PRO A 86 6.09 10.84 5.89
CA PRO A 86 6.37 12.14 6.48
C PRO A 86 6.64 12.07 7.98
N SER A 87 7.84 11.67 8.35
CA SER A 87 8.31 11.53 9.74
C SER A 87 8.81 12.87 10.27
N LEU A 88 8.23 13.39 11.38
CA LEU A 88 8.50 14.73 11.87
C LEU A 88 9.94 14.95 12.32
N LEU A 89 10.45 14.06 13.19
CA LEU A 89 11.77 14.25 13.79
C LEU A 89 12.90 14.25 12.75
N PRO A 90 13.05 13.22 11.88
CA PRO A 90 14.11 13.23 10.87
C PRO A 90 13.92 14.36 9.86
N SER A 91 12.70 14.71 9.48
CA SER A 91 12.44 15.87 8.61
C SER A 91 12.88 17.19 9.22
N ALA A 92 12.60 17.40 10.52
CA ALA A 92 12.99 18.61 11.22
C ALA A 92 14.52 18.72 11.36
N ILE A 93 15.20 17.62 11.71
CA ILE A 93 16.67 17.59 11.79
C ILE A 93 17.26 17.92 10.42
N ALA A 94 16.83 17.24 9.36
CA ALA A 94 17.34 17.48 8.01
C ALA A 94 17.14 18.95 7.56
N TRP A 95 15.97 19.52 7.82
CA TRP A 95 15.66 20.92 7.51
C TRP A 95 16.57 21.89 8.28
N LEU A 96 16.79 21.65 9.60
CA LEU A 96 17.62 22.52 10.45
C LEU A 96 19.09 22.55 10.03
N ILE A 97 19.63 21.43 9.54
CA ILE A 97 21.05 21.34 9.13
C ILE A 97 21.25 21.49 7.63
N GLY A 98 20.19 21.83 6.86
CA GLY A 98 20.25 21.98 5.41
C GLY A 98 20.49 20.68 4.65
N LYS A 99 20.22 19.50 5.23
CA LYS A 99 20.45 18.20 4.58
C LYS A 99 19.40 17.93 3.50
N PRO A 100 19.80 17.55 2.27
CA PRO A 100 18.88 17.07 1.24
C PRO A 100 17.99 15.93 1.76
N ALA A 101 16.69 16.06 1.55
CA ALA A 101 15.74 15.11 2.04
C ALA A 101 14.67 14.78 1.00
N VAL A 102 14.28 13.52 0.95
CA VAL A 102 13.19 12.98 0.12
C VAL A 102 12.15 12.32 1.02
N ILE A 103 10.88 12.57 0.77
CA ILE A 103 9.77 11.84 1.40
C ILE A 103 9.09 10.99 0.33
N GLU A 104 9.07 9.67 0.51
CA GLU A 104 8.23 8.77 -0.24
C GLU A 104 6.90 8.58 0.50
N HIS A 105 5.79 8.94 -0.14
CA HIS A 105 4.49 8.95 0.49
C HIS A 105 3.77 7.60 0.31
N HIS A 106 3.62 6.87 1.41
CA HIS A 106 2.86 5.61 1.49
C HIS A 106 1.48 5.78 2.16
N GLY A 107 1.00 7.01 2.24
CA GLY A 107 -0.29 7.34 2.84
C GLY A 107 -0.57 8.84 2.84
N PHE A 108 -1.66 9.23 3.48
CA PHE A 108 -2.18 10.59 3.44
C PHE A 108 -1.80 11.45 4.65
N GLN A 109 -0.76 11.08 5.41
CA GLN A 109 -0.43 11.71 6.71
C GLN A 109 -0.09 13.20 6.61
N SER A 110 0.20 13.73 5.42
CA SER A 110 0.43 15.16 5.17
C SER A 110 -0.86 15.97 4.96
N ILE A 111 -2.02 15.29 4.77
CA ILE A 111 -3.32 15.92 4.51
C ILE A 111 -4.48 15.26 5.28
N CYS A 112 -4.22 14.18 6.00
CA CYS A 112 -5.21 13.44 6.75
C CYS A 112 -4.63 13.01 8.11
N PRO A 113 -5.24 13.38 9.24
CA PRO A 113 -4.73 13.05 10.57
C PRO A 113 -4.50 11.56 10.82
N ASN A 114 -5.41 10.67 10.37
CA ASN A 114 -5.26 9.22 10.48
C ASN A 114 -4.55 8.58 9.28
N GLY A 115 -4.28 9.35 8.22
CA GLY A 115 -3.57 8.87 7.04
C GLY A 115 -4.35 7.92 6.11
N GLN A 116 -5.67 7.75 6.30
CA GLN A 116 -6.47 6.77 5.55
C GLN A 116 -7.38 7.37 4.48
N LEU A 117 -7.62 8.68 4.53
CA LEU A 117 -8.58 9.38 3.67
C LEU A 117 -9.99 8.73 3.65
N LEU A 118 -10.34 8.09 4.76
CA LEU A 118 -11.67 7.55 5.06
C LEU A 118 -12.32 8.41 6.14
N TYR A 119 -13.60 8.73 6.00
CA TYR A 119 -14.39 9.37 7.05
C TYR A 119 -15.04 8.31 7.93
N GLU A 120 -14.40 7.98 9.03
CA GLU A 120 -14.77 6.89 9.94
C GLU A 120 -16.23 6.93 10.46
N PRO A 121 -16.83 8.11 10.77
CA PRO A 121 -18.20 8.14 11.28
C PRO A 121 -19.26 7.56 10.34
N THR A 122 -19.03 7.62 9.03
CA THR A 122 -19.95 7.10 8.02
C THR A 122 -19.37 5.98 7.18
N GLU A 123 -18.10 5.61 7.43
CA GLU A 123 -17.33 4.62 6.66
C GLU A 123 -17.37 4.88 5.14
N THR A 124 -17.23 6.16 4.78
CA THR A 124 -17.24 6.62 3.38
C THR A 124 -15.90 7.29 3.00
N PRO A 125 -15.53 7.34 1.72
CA PRO A 125 -14.38 8.11 1.27
C PRO A 125 -14.41 9.54 1.80
N CYS A 126 -13.28 10.00 2.34
CA CYS A 126 -13.18 11.36 2.86
C CYS A 126 -13.10 12.38 1.72
N SER A 127 -13.95 13.40 1.74
CA SER A 127 -13.94 14.50 0.76
C SER A 127 -12.79 15.50 0.94
N GLY A 128 -11.71 15.13 1.65
CA GLY A 128 -10.56 16.01 1.87
C GLY A 128 -10.81 17.09 2.95
N HIS A 129 -11.43 16.73 4.06
CA HIS A 129 -11.83 17.68 5.12
C HIS A 129 -10.69 18.56 5.60
N PHE A 130 -9.45 18.03 5.73
CA PHE A 130 -8.30 18.82 6.17
C PHE A 130 -7.94 19.92 5.15
N MET A 131 -7.88 19.57 3.87
CA MET A 131 -7.57 20.50 2.79
C MET A 131 -8.68 21.54 2.61
N ALA A 132 -9.93 21.13 2.83
CA ALA A 132 -11.11 22.02 2.82
C ALA A 132 -11.27 22.82 4.13
N ARG A 133 -10.30 22.77 5.06
CA ARG A 133 -10.32 23.45 6.37
C ARG A 133 -11.50 23.08 7.29
N ARG A 134 -12.14 21.93 7.03
CA ARG A 134 -13.21 21.38 7.88
C ARG A 134 -12.62 20.62 9.06
N TYR A 135 -11.84 21.28 9.89
CA TYR A 135 -11.01 20.65 10.95
C TYR A 135 -11.83 19.96 12.04
N ARG A 136 -13.06 20.44 12.31
CA ARG A 136 -13.99 19.78 13.24
C ARG A 136 -14.30 18.36 12.79
N GLU A 137 -14.51 18.15 11.49
CA GLU A 137 -14.76 16.82 10.92
C GLU A 137 -13.51 15.92 11.01
N CYS A 138 -12.31 16.47 10.83
CA CYS A 138 -11.06 15.72 11.04
C CYS A 138 -10.90 15.24 12.48
N ILE A 139 -11.26 16.09 13.47
CA ILE A 139 -11.21 15.73 14.88
C ILE A 139 -12.28 14.66 15.19
N ARG A 140 -13.52 14.86 14.71
CA ARG A 140 -14.64 13.92 14.89
C ARG A 140 -14.34 12.55 14.25
N CYS A 141 -13.71 12.54 13.09
CA CYS A 141 -13.31 11.33 12.36
C CYS A 141 -12.48 10.37 13.22
N ASN A 142 -11.70 10.89 14.15
CA ASN A 142 -10.76 10.11 14.96
C ASN A 142 -11.22 9.89 16.43
N PHE A 143 -12.48 10.18 16.77
CA PHE A 143 -12.95 10.08 18.17
C PHE A 143 -12.86 8.67 18.75
N LYS A 144 -12.86 7.62 17.92
CA LYS A 144 -12.67 6.22 18.36
C LYS A 144 -11.35 6.01 19.14
N VAL A 145 -10.30 6.80 18.84
CA VAL A 145 -8.99 6.72 19.55
C VAL A 145 -8.88 7.69 20.72
N GLY A 146 -9.98 8.34 21.12
CA GLY A 146 -10.06 9.30 22.19
C GLY A 146 -9.82 10.75 21.75
N ARG A 147 -10.59 11.69 22.37
CA ARG A 147 -10.62 13.11 21.97
C ARG A 147 -9.24 13.78 21.99
N ARG A 148 -8.43 13.54 23.05
CA ARG A 148 -7.07 14.13 23.16
C ARG A 148 -6.15 13.65 22.04
N THR A 149 -6.17 12.36 21.76
CA THR A 149 -5.37 11.74 20.67
C THR A 149 -5.80 12.29 19.33
N SER A 150 -7.11 12.41 19.08
CA SER A 150 -7.66 12.97 17.85
C SER A 150 -7.19 14.40 17.60
N VAL A 151 -7.25 15.27 18.62
CA VAL A 151 -6.74 16.65 18.52
C VAL A 151 -5.23 16.67 18.27
N LYS A 152 -4.45 15.82 18.96
CA LYS A 152 -3.01 15.69 18.74
C LYS A 152 -2.70 15.27 17.30
N MET A 153 -3.40 14.27 16.75
CA MET A 153 -3.22 13.81 15.38
C MET A 153 -3.51 14.93 14.38
N TRP A 154 -4.60 15.67 14.59
CA TRP A 154 -4.95 16.82 13.76
C TRP A 154 -3.87 17.91 13.83
N LEU A 155 -3.40 18.30 15.01
CA LEU A 155 -2.33 19.30 15.20
C LEU A 155 -1.02 18.87 14.49
N LEU A 156 -0.64 17.61 14.59
CA LEU A 156 0.60 17.10 14.00
C LEU A 156 0.55 17.03 12.46
N THR A 157 -0.62 17.13 11.85
CA THR A 157 -0.74 17.17 10.37
C THR A 157 -0.15 18.46 9.80
N PHE A 158 -0.26 19.60 10.52
CA PHE A 158 0.27 20.89 10.05
C PHE A 158 1.80 20.88 9.91
N PRO A 159 2.60 20.54 10.94
CA PRO A 159 4.05 20.50 10.79
C PRO A 159 4.51 19.41 9.82
N ARG A 160 3.82 18.27 9.71
CA ARG A 160 4.12 17.26 8.67
C ARG A 160 3.99 17.84 7.28
N ARG A 161 2.88 18.51 6.98
CA ARG A 161 2.66 19.16 5.70
C ARG A 161 3.66 20.28 5.46
N TRP A 162 3.93 21.09 6.46
CA TRP A 162 4.88 22.21 6.37
C TRP A 162 6.31 21.74 6.05
N LEU A 163 6.79 20.67 6.68
CA LEU A 163 8.09 20.06 6.39
C LEU A 163 8.10 19.40 5.01
N ALA A 164 7.04 18.67 4.65
CA ALA A 164 6.92 18.05 3.34
C ALA A 164 6.97 19.06 2.17
N GLN A 165 6.49 20.28 2.37
CA GLN A 165 6.62 21.38 1.38
C GLN A 165 8.07 21.83 1.17
N ARG A 166 9.01 21.50 2.07
CA ARG A 166 10.38 22.01 2.12
C ARG A 166 11.46 21.00 1.77
N VAL A 167 11.11 19.72 1.64
CA VAL A 167 12.06 18.69 1.23
C VAL A 167 12.51 18.87 -0.23
N SER A 168 13.62 18.25 -0.60
CA SER A 168 14.20 18.31 -1.94
C SER A 168 13.33 17.61 -2.99
N ALA A 169 12.63 16.52 -2.62
CA ALA A 169 11.59 15.90 -3.45
C ALA A 169 10.53 15.16 -2.61
N ASN A 170 9.31 15.14 -3.12
CA ASN A 170 8.21 14.30 -2.64
C ASN A 170 7.94 13.23 -3.69
N ILE A 171 8.13 11.96 -3.36
CA ILE A 171 7.85 10.82 -4.23
C ILE A 171 6.48 10.25 -3.89
N VAL A 172 5.69 10.00 -4.91
CA VAL A 172 4.36 9.37 -4.80
C VAL A 172 4.27 8.18 -5.75
N PRO A 173 3.63 7.07 -5.35
CA PRO A 173 3.51 5.90 -6.21
C PRO A 173 2.51 6.07 -7.36
N THR A 174 1.59 7.05 -7.28
CA THR A 174 0.56 7.30 -8.29
C THR A 174 0.35 8.79 -8.52
N SER A 175 -0.05 9.16 -9.72
CA SER A 175 -0.39 10.54 -10.07
C SER A 175 -1.61 11.02 -9.28
N TRP A 176 -2.56 10.11 -9.03
CA TRP A 176 -3.72 10.40 -8.21
C TRP A 176 -3.32 10.83 -6.79
N LEU A 177 -2.42 10.08 -6.12
CA LEU A 177 -1.95 10.49 -4.79
C LEU A 177 -1.28 11.87 -4.83
N GLY A 178 -0.50 12.14 -5.86
CA GLY A 178 0.12 13.44 -6.10
C GLY A 178 -0.90 14.57 -6.14
N SER A 179 -1.98 14.39 -6.89
CA SER A 179 -3.07 15.36 -6.99
C SER A 179 -3.78 15.62 -5.65
N GLN A 180 -3.87 14.60 -4.79
CA GLN A 180 -4.46 14.75 -3.45
C GLN A 180 -3.52 15.48 -2.48
N LEU A 181 -2.23 15.17 -2.50
CA LEU A 181 -1.27 15.75 -1.56
C LEU A 181 -0.95 17.22 -1.85
N GLN A 182 -0.91 17.62 -3.12
CA GLN A 182 -0.61 19.00 -3.53
C GLN A 182 0.62 19.58 -2.81
N LEU A 183 1.74 18.87 -2.89
CA LEU A 183 3.02 19.26 -2.33
C LEU A 183 3.95 19.81 -3.42
N ASN A 184 5.01 20.51 -3.01
CA ASN A 184 6.05 20.98 -3.93
C ASN A 184 6.95 19.82 -4.37
N ARG A 185 7.64 19.99 -5.53
CA ARG A 185 8.69 19.07 -6.02
C ARG A 185 8.22 17.60 -6.05
N MET A 186 7.01 17.39 -6.58
CA MET A 186 6.44 16.05 -6.72
C MET A 186 7.13 15.26 -7.83
N ARG A 187 7.36 13.97 -7.58
CA ARG A 187 7.84 12.97 -8.55
C ARG A 187 6.96 11.72 -8.43
N THR A 188 6.41 11.27 -9.55
CA THR A 188 5.63 10.01 -9.56
C THR A 188 6.56 8.85 -9.91
N ILE A 189 6.71 7.90 -8.99
CA ILE A 189 7.48 6.67 -9.16
C ILE A 189 6.64 5.53 -8.61
N GLY A 190 6.06 4.73 -9.51
CA GLY A 190 5.26 3.56 -9.13
C GLY A 190 6.08 2.54 -8.34
N HIS A 191 5.46 1.91 -7.36
CA HIS A 191 6.07 0.81 -6.64
C HIS A 191 6.30 -0.36 -7.58
N GLY A 192 7.48 -1.00 -7.47
CA GLY A 192 7.88 -2.12 -8.32
C GLY A 192 8.12 -3.39 -7.54
N LEU A 193 7.77 -4.52 -8.14
CA LEU A 193 8.04 -5.85 -7.63
C LEU A 193 9.16 -6.54 -8.42
N PRO A 194 9.97 -7.39 -7.76
CA PRO A 194 10.89 -8.27 -8.47
C PRO A 194 10.16 -9.14 -9.49
N PRO A 195 10.78 -9.45 -10.64
CA PRO A 195 10.18 -10.39 -11.59
C PRO A 195 9.99 -11.76 -10.93
N ARG A 196 8.90 -12.43 -11.24
CA ARG A 196 8.71 -13.83 -10.91
C ARG A 196 9.25 -14.70 -12.03
N GLU A 197 10.15 -15.63 -11.70
CA GLU A 197 10.76 -16.54 -12.67
C GLU A 197 9.75 -17.52 -13.26
N ASN A 198 8.73 -17.93 -12.50
CA ASN A 198 7.67 -18.81 -12.95
C ASN A 198 6.34 -18.38 -12.33
N PRO A 199 5.41 -17.78 -13.07
CA PRO A 199 4.04 -17.67 -12.60
C PRO A 199 3.51 -19.08 -12.33
N PRO A 200 2.88 -19.33 -11.16
CA PRO A 200 2.37 -20.66 -10.87
C PRO A 200 1.39 -21.10 -11.93
N GLU A 201 1.61 -22.27 -12.55
CA GLU A 201 0.58 -22.90 -13.38
C GLU A 201 -0.67 -23.08 -12.52
N ARG A 202 -1.76 -22.42 -12.92
CA ARG A 202 -3.03 -22.62 -12.23
C ARG A 202 -3.48 -24.05 -12.45
N ARG A 203 -3.81 -24.72 -11.38
CA ARG A 203 -4.54 -25.98 -11.45
C ARG A 203 -6.01 -25.61 -11.66
N ASN A 204 -6.52 -25.72 -12.88
CA ASN A 204 -7.95 -25.55 -13.19
C ASN A 204 -8.78 -26.66 -12.53
N THR A 205 -8.79 -26.73 -11.19
CA THR A 205 -9.42 -27.80 -10.44
C THR A 205 -10.81 -27.44 -9.93
N THR A 206 -11.17 -26.17 -9.90
CA THR A 206 -12.47 -25.72 -9.39
C THR A 206 -13.39 -25.25 -10.49
N THR A 207 -14.51 -25.95 -10.66
CA THR A 207 -15.63 -25.55 -11.53
C THR A 207 -16.43 -24.37 -10.92
N ILE A 208 -16.27 -24.10 -9.62
CA ILE A 208 -17.00 -23.08 -8.88
C ILE A 208 -16.15 -21.79 -8.81
N PRO A 209 -16.62 -20.67 -9.40
CA PRO A 209 -15.93 -19.39 -9.30
C PRO A 209 -15.68 -18.99 -7.84
N THR A 210 -14.41 -18.71 -7.52
CA THR A 210 -13.99 -18.34 -6.17
C THR A 210 -13.40 -16.93 -6.16
N PHE A 211 -14.04 -16.03 -5.41
CA PHE A 211 -13.60 -14.64 -5.20
C PHE A 211 -12.86 -14.52 -3.88
N VAL A 212 -11.66 -13.97 -3.89
CA VAL A 212 -10.82 -13.89 -2.69
C VAL A 212 -10.55 -12.43 -2.30
N PHE A 213 -10.79 -12.12 -1.03
CA PHE A 213 -10.28 -10.90 -0.41
C PHE A 213 -9.00 -11.22 0.37
N LEU A 214 -7.98 -10.37 0.22
CA LEU A 214 -6.69 -10.46 0.92
C LEU A 214 -6.40 -9.15 1.64
N GLY A 215 -6.25 -9.18 2.95
CA GLY A 215 -5.83 -8.00 3.68
C GLY A 215 -6.33 -7.88 5.12
N ARG A 216 -6.01 -6.75 5.75
CA ARG A 216 -6.49 -6.46 7.11
C ARG A 216 -8.00 -6.22 7.12
N LEU A 217 -8.69 -6.78 8.11
CA LEU A 217 -10.13 -6.56 8.30
C LEU A 217 -10.36 -5.26 9.09
N VAL A 218 -10.29 -4.15 8.36
CA VAL A 218 -10.56 -2.78 8.85
C VAL A 218 -11.58 -2.10 7.94
N SER A 219 -12.33 -1.11 8.46
CA SER A 219 -13.39 -0.41 7.72
C SER A 219 -12.94 0.15 6.36
N ALA A 220 -11.71 0.68 6.29
CA ALA A 220 -11.14 1.21 5.05
C ALA A 220 -11.00 0.17 3.91
N LYS A 221 -10.93 -1.12 4.23
CA LYS A 221 -10.83 -2.19 3.23
C LYS A 221 -12.18 -2.65 2.67
N GLY A 222 -13.30 -2.18 3.24
CA GLY A 222 -14.63 -2.30 2.67
C GLY A 222 -15.17 -3.72 2.49
N VAL A 223 -14.68 -4.71 3.26
CA VAL A 223 -15.11 -6.12 3.14
C VAL A 223 -16.62 -6.28 3.29
N ARG A 224 -17.28 -5.37 4.02
CA ARG A 224 -18.74 -5.29 4.10
C ARG A 224 -19.40 -5.25 2.73
N VAL A 225 -18.86 -4.46 1.79
CA VAL A 225 -19.41 -4.33 0.42
C VAL A 225 -19.35 -5.67 -0.33
N LEU A 226 -18.28 -6.46 -0.11
CA LEU A 226 -18.16 -7.81 -0.70
C LEU A 226 -19.21 -8.77 -0.11
N VAL A 227 -19.44 -8.73 1.20
CA VAL A 227 -20.47 -9.57 1.85
C VAL A 227 -21.88 -9.17 1.36
N GLU A 228 -22.17 -7.88 1.23
CA GLU A 228 -23.44 -7.38 0.66
C GLU A 228 -23.62 -7.78 -0.81
N ALA A 229 -22.55 -7.71 -1.62
CA ALA A 229 -22.57 -8.17 -3.02
C ALA A 229 -22.83 -9.68 -3.11
N THR A 230 -22.27 -10.46 -2.18
CA THR A 230 -22.53 -11.90 -2.07
C THR A 230 -24.01 -12.20 -1.84
N ALA A 231 -24.69 -11.44 -0.99
CA ALA A 231 -26.12 -11.59 -0.74
C ALA A 231 -26.97 -11.30 -1.99
N LEU A 232 -26.58 -10.28 -2.77
CA LEU A 232 -27.26 -9.97 -4.03
C LEU A 232 -27.10 -11.08 -5.08
N LEU A 233 -25.91 -11.70 -5.15
CA LEU A 233 -25.66 -12.84 -6.05
C LEU A 233 -26.38 -14.12 -5.61
N LYS A 234 -26.41 -14.41 -4.31
CA LYS A 234 -27.16 -15.53 -3.76
C LYS A 234 -28.65 -15.45 -4.15
N ALA A 235 -29.25 -14.27 -4.12
CA ALA A 235 -30.63 -14.06 -4.51
C ALA A 235 -30.92 -14.45 -5.98
N LYS A 236 -29.88 -14.52 -6.82
CA LYS A 236 -29.95 -14.99 -8.22
C LYS A 236 -29.63 -16.50 -8.38
N HIS A 237 -29.52 -17.24 -7.29
CA HIS A 237 -29.20 -18.69 -7.24
C HIS A 237 -27.92 -19.08 -7.99
N ARG A 238 -26.83 -18.27 -7.85
CA ARG A 238 -25.53 -18.52 -8.49
C ARG A 238 -24.64 -19.37 -7.58
N GLU A 239 -23.99 -20.40 -8.15
CA GLU A 239 -22.97 -21.18 -7.45
C GLU A 239 -21.63 -20.44 -7.52
N PHE A 240 -21.12 -20.01 -6.37
CA PHE A 240 -19.84 -19.32 -6.22
C PHE A 240 -19.39 -19.34 -4.75
N GLN A 241 -18.11 -19.07 -4.51
CA GLN A 241 -17.52 -18.99 -3.17
C GLN A 241 -16.81 -17.65 -2.98
N VAL A 242 -16.83 -17.13 -1.75
CA VAL A 242 -16.08 -15.96 -1.31
C VAL A 242 -15.19 -16.38 -0.15
N ARG A 243 -13.88 -16.21 -0.31
CA ARG A 243 -12.89 -16.47 0.73
C ARG A 243 -12.35 -15.14 1.26
N ILE A 244 -12.37 -14.96 2.57
CA ILE A 244 -11.88 -13.78 3.26
C ILE A 244 -10.64 -14.16 4.05
N ILE A 245 -9.46 -13.76 3.54
CA ILE A 245 -8.16 -14.08 4.12
C ILE A 245 -7.60 -12.82 4.78
N GLY A 246 -7.39 -12.90 6.08
CA GLY A 246 -6.85 -11.82 6.88
C GLY A 246 -7.43 -11.75 8.28
N ALA A 247 -6.91 -10.81 9.07
CA ALA A 247 -7.35 -10.56 10.44
C ALA A 247 -7.55 -9.05 10.68
N GLY A 248 -8.35 -8.70 11.67
CA GLY A 248 -8.57 -7.32 12.06
C GLY A 248 -9.82 -7.12 12.92
N PRO A 249 -10.01 -5.90 13.44
CA PRO A 249 -11.09 -5.59 14.40
C PRO A 249 -12.50 -5.73 13.81
N GLU A 250 -12.67 -5.68 12.50
CA GLU A 250 -13.99 -5.82 11.85
C GLU A 250 -14.48 -7.27 11.75
N ARG A 251 -13.64 -8.28 12.09
CA ARG A 251 -13.98 -9.69 11.89
C ARG A 251 -15.33 -10.08 12.47
N GLN A 252 -15.56 -9.81 13.76
CA GLN A 252 -16.81 -10.17 14.43
C GLN A 252 -18.04 -9.51 13.80
N ARG A 253 -17.90 -8.22 13.41
CA ARG A 253 -18.97 -7.48 12.72
C ARG A 253 -19.28 -8.07 11.35
N LEU A 254 -18.26 -8.49 10.61
CA LEU A 254 -18.41 -9.12 9.29
C LEU A 254 -19.03 -10.52 9.40
N GLU A 255 -18.61 -11.33 10.37
CA GLU A 255 -19.20 -12.66 10.65
C GLU A 255 -20.69 -12.54 11.01
N LYS A 256 -21.05 -11.53 11.83
CA LYS A 256 -22.46 -11.24 12.10
C LYS A 256 -23.22 -10.81 10.84
N LEU A 257 -22.65 -9.95 10.01
CA LEU A 257 -23.28 -9.52 8.76
C LEU A 257 -23.51 -10.71 7.81
N VAL A 258 -22.60 -11.67 7.74
CA VAL A 258 -22.75 -12.91 6.97
C VAL A 258 -23.95 -13.72 7.45
N GLN A 259 -24.17 -13.79 8.78
CA GLN A 259 -25.34 -14.45 9.36
C GLN A 259 -26.62 -13.67 9.09
N ASP A 260 -26.62 -12.34 9.32
CA ASP A 260 -27.80 -11.47 9.14
C ASP A 260 -28.30 -11.47 7.67
N LEU A 261 -27.38 -11.66 6.71
CA LEU A 261 -27.69 -11.75 5.27
C LEU A 261 -27.85 -13.20 4.76
N ASP A 262 -27.74 -14.19 5.65
CA ASP A 262 -27.89 -15.62 5.35
C ASP A 262 -26.96 -16.09 4.19
N VAL A 263 -25.68 -15.66 4.19
CA VAL A 263 -24.69 -16.03 3.16
C VAL A 263 -23.55 -16.91 3.67
N GLN A 264 -23.70 -17.55 4.82
CA GLN A 264 -22.67 -18.40 5.46
C GLN A 264 -22.24 -19.59 4.60
N ASN A 265 -23.09 -20.07 3.69
CA ASN A 265 -22.74 -21.14 2.76
C ASN A 265 -21.87 -20.67 1.58
N HIS A 266 -21.80 -19.37 1.34
CA HIS A 266 -20.97 -18.75 0.28
C HIS A 266 -19.72 -18.10 0.81
N VAL A 267 -19.66 -17.68 2.09
CA VAL A 267 -18.56 -16.89 2.66
C VAL A 267 -17.77 -17.70 3.68
N ARG A 268 -16.46 -17.80 3.48
CA ARG A 268 -15.54 -18.46 4.41
C ARG A 268 -14.47 -17.49 4.90
N PHE A 269 -14.30 -17.38 6.23
CA PHE A 269 -13.23 -16.66 6.89
C PHE A 269 -12.08 -17.60 7.22
N GLU A 270 -10.90 -17.36 6.65
CA GLU A 270 -9.74 -18.24 6.83
C GLU A 270 -8.72 -17.73 7.86
N GLY A 271 -8.91 -16.49 8.32
CA GLY A 271 -7.96 -15.85 9.22
C GLY A 271 -6.69 -15.38 8.51
N TYR A 272 -5.64 -15.12 9.29
CA TYR A 272 -4.33 -14.75 8.75
C TYR A 272 -3.61 -16.01 8.24
N LEU A 273 -3.14 -15.94 7.00
CA LEU A 273 -2.27 -16.95 6.40
C LEU A 273 -0.85 -16.39 6.26
N PRO A 274 0.18 -17.13 6.70
CA PRO A 274 1.58 -16.78 6.42
C PRO A 274 1.87 -16.76 4.93
N ALA A 275 2.86 -15.97 4.50
CA ALA A 275 3.17 -15.79 3.07
C ALA A 275 3.49 -17.11 2.37
N GLU A 276 4.19 -18.04 3.05
CA GLU A 276 4.58 -19.35 2.53
C GLU A 276 3.38 -20.24 2.20
N ARG A 277 2.31 -20.16 3.02
CA ARG A 277 1.07 -20.90 2.79
C ARG A 277 0.13 -20.18 1.83
N LEU A 278 0.14 -18.85 1.85
CA LEU A 278 -0.74 -18.03 1.03
C LEU A 278 -0.57 -18.34 -0.47
N GLU A 279 0.64 -18.55 -0.93
CA GLU A 279 0.92 -18.85 -2.34
C GLU A 279 0.32 -20.20 -2.77
N GLU A 280 0.44 -21.23 -1.93
CA GLU A 280 -0.13 -22.55 -2.18
C GLU A 280 -1.66 -22.52 -2.12
N ASP A 281 -2.23 -21.90 -1.08
CA ASP A 281 -3.67 -21.79 -0.86
C ASP A 281 -4.38 -20.96 -1.95
N LEU A 282 -3.64 -20.08 -2.64
CA LEU A 282 -4.15 -19.27 -3.74
C LEU A 282 -3.81 -19.81 -5.15
N ARG A 283 -3.20 -20.98 -5.26
CA ARG A 283 -2.76 -21.51 -6.55
C ARG A 283 -3.92 -21.68 -7.57
N ASP A 284 -5.09 -22.06 -7.06
CA ASP A 284 -6.29 -22.28 -7.87
C ASP A 284 -7.21 -21.06 -7.96
N VAL A 285 -6.81 -19.94 -7.36
CA VAL A 285 -7.61 -18.71 -7.34
C VAL A 285 -7.31 -17.88 -8.58
N ALA A 286 -8.38 -17.57 -9.32
CA ALA A 286 -8.33 -16.73 -10.51
C ALA A 286 -8.67 -15.26 -10.23
N ILE A 287 -9.39 -14.96 -9.11
CA ILE A 287 -10.05 -13.67 -8.92
C ILE A 287 -9.79 -13.15 -7.52
N VAL A 288 -9.28 -11.93 -7.44
CA VAL A 288 -9.09 -11.21 -6.17
C VAL A 288 -9.96 -9.96 -6.16
N VAL A 289 -10.65 -9.70 -5.05
CA VAL A 289 -11.53 -8.55 -4.87
C VAL A 289 -10.95 -7.59 -3.85
N MET A 290 -10.84 -6.32 -4.22
CA MET A 290 -10.35 -5.23 -3.38
C MET A 290 -11.43 -4.15 -3.21
N PRO A 291 -12.38 -4.33 -2.28
CA PRO A 291 -13.54 -3.44 -2.14
C PRO A 291 -13.26 -2.22 -1.26
N SER A 292 -12.04 -1.67 -1.34
CA SER A 292 -11.57 -0.58 -0.49
C SER A 292 -12.47 0.64 -0.56
N LEU A 293 -12.73 1.28 0.61
CA LEU A 293 -13.50 2.52 0.75
C LEU A 293 -12.59 3.75 0.88
N GLY A 294 -11.31 3.56 1.11
CA GLY A 294 -10.33 4.63 1.23
C GLY A 294 -8.93 4.07 1.50
N GLY A 295 -7.95 4.98 1.64
CA GLY A 295 -6.60 4.62 2.06
C GLY A 295 -5.72 3.87 1.08
N GLU A 296 -6.15 3.62 -0.15
CA GLU A 296 -5.29 3.00 -1.17
C GLU A 296 -4.49 4.07 -1.91
N VAL A 297 -3.19 4.07 -1.66
CA VAL A 297 -2.24 4.97 -2.33
C VAL A 297 -1.61 4.34 -3.56
N PHE A 298 -1.65 3.00 -3.64
CA PHE A 298 -1.14 2.20 -4.74
C PHE A 298 -1.91 0.88 -4.89
N GLY A 299 -2.05 0.11 -3.80
CA GLY A 299 -2.67 -1.21 -3.86
C GLY A 299 -1.66 -2.30 -4.21
N LEU A 300 -0.60 -2.46 -3.41
CA LEU A 300 0.45 -3.45 -3.67
C LEU A 300 -0.13 -4.87 -3.85
N VAL A 301 -1.17 -5.22 -3.08
CA VAL A 301 -1.90 -6.49 -3.22
C VAL A 301 -2.47 -6.67 -4.64
N ALA A 302 -2.92 -5.58 -5.31
CA ALA A 302 -3.35 -5.66 -6.70
C ALA A 302 -2.19 -6.10 -7.59
N VAL A 303 -1.06 -5.40 -7.52
CA VAL A 303 0.12 -5.68 -8.37
C VAL A 303 0.67 -7.09 -8.12
N GLU A 304 0.72 -7.53 -6.85
CA GLU A 304 1.13 -8.89 -6.47
C GLU A 304 0.24 -9.97 -7.12
N ASN A 305 -1.07 -9.74 -7.18
CA ASN A 305 -2.00 -10.68 -7.79
C ASN A 305 -2.04 -10.57 -9.32
N MET A 306 -1.93 -9.38 -9.87
CA MET A 306 -1.75 -9.14 -11.31
C MET A 306 -0.50 -9.85 -11.85
N GLN A 307 0.63 -9.82 -11.11
CA GLN A 307 1.85 -10.53 -11.46
C GLN A 307 1.66 -12.05 -11.50
N GLN A 308 0.64 -12.58 -10.84
CA GLN A 308 0.27 -13.99 -10.81
C GLN A 308 -0.86 -14.33 -11.80
N ALA A 309 -1.09 -13.50 -12.79
CA ALA A 309 -2.16 -13.64 -13.77
C ALA A 309 -3.57 -13.77 -13.12
N ARG A 310 -3.81 -13.18 -11.96
CA ARG A 310 -5.14 -13.13 -11.35
C ARG A 310 -5.88 -11.88 -11.78
N LEU A 311 -7.15 -12.04 -12.12
CA LEU A 311 -8.05 -10.90 -12.30
C LEU A 311 -8.20 -10.18 -10.96
N VAL A 312 -7.99 -8.88 -10.95
CA VAL A 312 -8.30 -8.02 -9.80
C VAL A 312 -9.56 -7.23 -10.10
N ILE A 313 -10.58 -7.40 -9.24
CA ILE A 313 -11.80 -6.58 -9.23
C ILE A 313 -11.66 -5.59 -8.07
N ALA A 314 -11.53 -4.29 -8.34
CA ALA A 314 -11.32 -3.29 -7.31
C ALA A 314 -12.37 -2.17 -7.35
N SER A 315 -12.57 -1.50 -6.22
CA SER A 315 -13.32 -0.24 -6.20
C SER A 315 -12.61 0.81 -7.06
N ASP A 316 -13.37 1.69 -7.71
CA ASP A 316 -12.87 2.80 -8.54
C ASP A 316 -12.21 3.92 -7.73
N ILE A 317 -11.74 3.60 -6.52
CA ILE A 317 -11.10 4.58 -5.64
C ILE A 317 -9.67 4.88 -6.13
N GLY A 318 -9.50 6.07 -6.55
CA GLY A 318 -8.27 6.78 -6.85
C GLY A 318 -7.13 5.97 -7.43
N ALA A 319 -6.22 5.55 -6.57
CA ALA A 319 -5.00 4.85 -6.96
C ALA A 319 -5.26 3.47 -7.60
N LEU A 320 -6.30 2.76 -7.19
CA LEU A 320 -6.58 1.42 -7.73
C LEU A 320 -6.92 1.46 -9.22
N SER A 321 -7.73 2.44 -9.66
CA SER A 321 -8.03 2.61 -11.09
C SER A 321 -6.78 2.91 -11.91
N GLU A 322 -5.87 3.75 -11.40
CA GLU A 322 -4.59 4.07 -12.08
C GLU A 322 -3.69 2.82 -12.16
N VAL A 323 -3.63 2.02 -11.10
CA VAL A 323 -2.80 0.81 -11.05
C VAL A 323 -3.34 -0.29 -11.95
N LEU A 324 -4.64 -0.55 -11.91
CA LEU A 324 -5.26 -1.58 -12.76
C LEU A 324 -5.23 -1.20 -14.25
N GLY A 325 -5.51 0.06 -14.58
CA GLY A 325 -5.72 0.47 -15.97
C GLY A 325 -6.76 -0.40 -16.64
N ASP A 326 -6.43 -0.91 -17.83
CA ASP A 326 -7.30 -1.81 -18.59
C ASP A 326 -7.11 -3.30 -18.24
N ALA A 327 -6.16 -3.61 -17.36
CA ALA A 327 -5.80 -4.98 -16.97
C ALA A 327 -6.43 -5.42 -15.63
N GLY A 328 -7.64 -5.00 -15.38
CA GLY A 328 -8.48 -5.35 -14.23
C GLY A 328 -9.90 -4.83 -14.40
N MET A 329 -10.75 -5.12 -13.42
CA MET A 329 -12.13 -4.61 -13.42
C MET A 329 -12.33 -3.63 -12.27
N THR A 330 -13.07 -2.55 -12.51
CA THR A 330 -13.44 -1.59 -11.47
C THR A 330 -14.95 -1.56 -11.26
N PHE A 331 -15.36 -1.30 -10.01
CA PHE A 331 -16.75 -1.07 -9.64
C PHE A 331 -16.87 0.20 -8.78
N THR A 332 -18.06 0.80 -8.75
CA THR A 332 -18.31 2.03 -7.99
C THR A 332 -18.07 1.82 -6.50
N THR A 333 -17.19 2.61 -5.91
CA THR A 333 -16.78 2.53 -4.50
C THR A 333 -17.96 2.52 -3.55
N GLY A 334 -18.03 1.50 -2.68
CA GLY A 334 -19.09 1.32 -1.68
C GLY A 334 -20.41 0.81 -2.24
N ASN A 335 -20.51 0.53 -3.53
CA ASN A 335 -21.74 0.05 -4.18
C ASN A 335 -21.71 -1.48 -4.37
N ALA A 336 -22.42 -2.20 -3.49
CA ALA A 336 -22.49 -3.65 -3.54
C ALA A 336 -23.13 -4.20 -4.82
N GLN A 337 -24.10 -3.49 -5.41
CA GLN A 337 -24.73 -3.90 -6.67
C GLN A 337 -23.75 -3.81 -7.83
N SER A 338 -22.93 -2.74 -7.88
CA SER A 338 -21.89 -2.58 -8.91
C SER A 338 -20.86 -3.71 -8.81
N LEU A 339 -20.44 -4.07 -7.58
CA LEU A 339 -19.54 -5.21 -7.36
C LEU A 339 -20.21 -6.54 -7.77
N ALA A 340 -21.46 -6.77 -7.36
CA ALA A 340 -22.20 -7.98 -7.73
C ALA A 340 -22.31 -8.14 -9.26
N ASN A 341 -22.51 -7.04 -10.00
CA ASN A 341 -22.53 -7.08 -11.46
C ASN A 341 -21.19 -7.52 -12.06
N CYS A 342 -20.05 -7.00 -11.55
CA CYS A 342 -18.72 -7.45 -11.96
C CYS A 342 -18.49 -8.94 -11.66
N MET A 343 -18.88 -9.39 -10.46
CA MET A 343 -18.76 -10.80 -10.08
C MET A 343 -19.66 -11.70 -10.97
N GLU A 344 -20.87 -11.27 -11.28
CA GLU A 344 -21.82 -11.99 -12.14
C GLU A 344 -21.30 -12.15 -13.58
N MET A 345 -20.63 -11.14 -14.12
CA MET A 345 -19.99 -11.23 -15.45
C MET A 345 -18.98 -12.40 -15.48
N ILE A 346 -18.15 -12.52 -14.44
CA ILE A 346 -17.14 -13.58 -14.36
C ILE A 346 -17.78 -14.96 -14.10
N ILE A 347 -18.86 -15.03 -13.33
CA ILE A 347 -19.62 -16.28 -13.13
C ILE A 347 -20.20 -16.78 -14.46
N ASN A 348 -20.71 -15.86 -15.29
CA ASN A 348 -21.31 -16.19 -16.59
C ASN A 348 -20.25 -16.50 -17.65
N GLU A 349 -19.07 -15.88 -17.59
CA GLU A 349 -17.97 -16.05 -18.54
C GLU A 349 -16.61 -16.15 -17.83
N PRO A 350 -16.27 -17.32 -17.25
CA PRO A 350 -15.04 -17.51 -16.47
C PRO A 350 -13.74 -17.25 -17.27
N SER A 351 -13.77 -17.44 -18.58
CA SER A 351 -12.64 -17.17 -19.48
C SER A 351 -12.16 -15.72 -19.47
N LEU A 352 -13.03 -14.77 -19.13
CA LEU A 352 -12.65 -13.35 -18.95
C LEU A 352 -11.58 -13.18 -17.87
N ALA A 353 -11.67 -13.95 -16.78
CA ALA A 353 -10.70 -13.85 -15.71
C ALA A 353 -9.28 -14.24 -16.17
N ASP A 354 -9.17 -15.25 -17.03
CA ASP A 354 -7.87 -15.68 -17.56
C ASP A 354 -7.32 -14.67 -18.58
N GLY A 355 -8.18 -14.17 -19.48
CA GLY A 355 -7.79 -13.17 -20.47
C GLY A 355 -7.23 -11.90 -19.83
N ILE A 356 -8.00 -11.29 -18.93
CA ILE A 356 -7.59 -10.07 -18.21
C ILE A 356 -6.36 -10.36 -17.31
N GLY A 357 -6.29 -11.54 -16.68
CA GLY A 357 -5.15 -11.95 -15.88
C GLY A 357 -3.84 -11.98 -16.67
N GLN A 358 -3.85 -12.43 -17.91
CA GLN A 358 -2.66 -12.41 -18.79
C GLN A 358 -2.24 -10.98 -19.18
N GLU A 359 -3.19 -10.10 -19.46
CA GLU A 359 -2.93 -8.68 -19.71
C GLU A 359 -2.33 -8.01 -18.46
N ALA A 360 -2.79 -8.40 -17.26
CA ALA A 360 -2.29 -7.92 -16.01
C ALA A 360 -0.79 -8.23 -15.79
N VAL A 361 -0.35 -9.44 -16.13
CA VAL A 361 1.09 -9.81 -16.08
C VAL A 361 1.92 -8.90 -16.97
N GLN A 362 1.47 -8.66 -18.21
CA GLN A 362 2.18 -7.79 -19.15
C GLN A 362 2.26 -6.35 -18.64
N ARG A 363 1.17 -5.84 -18.05
CA ARG A 363 1.14 -4.52 -17.46
C ARG A 363 2.13 -4.40 -16.29
N VAL A 364 2.16 -5.38 -15.37
CA VAL A 364 3.10 -5.38 -14.22
C VAL A 364 4.54 -5.39 -14.72
N ALA A 365 4.88 -6.22 -15.68
CA ALA A 365 6.23 -6.28 -16.23
C ALA A 365 6.65 -4.96 -16.88
N ARG A 366 5.73 -4.26 -17.56
CA ARG A 366 5.99 -3.00 -18.23
C ARG A 366 6.07 -1.81 -17.28
N GLU A 367 5.20 -1.73 -16.24
CA GLU A 367 5.01 -0.50 -15.46
C GLU A 367 5.47 -0.61 -14.00
N PHE A 368 5.50 -1.82 -13.45
CA PHE A 368 5.74 -2.07 -12.02
C PHE A 368 6.92 -3.01 -11.76
N ALA A 369 7.93 -2.99 -12.61
CA ALA A 369 9.17 -3.74 -12.37
C ALA A 369 10.04 -3.04 -11.32
N ALA A 370 10.62 -3.81 -10.38
CA ALA A 370 11.46 -3.29 -9.30
C ALA A 370 12.66 -2.50 -9.83
N ASP A 371 13.31 -2.97 -10.89
CA ASP A 371 14.49 -2.30 -11.46
C ASP A 371 14.17 -0.91 -12.01
N GLN A 372 12.96 -0.72 -12.57
CA GLN A 372 12.51 0.60 -13.02
C GLN A 372 12.28 1.53 -11.82
N MET A 373 11.63 1.04 -10.75
CA MET A 373 11.45 1.81 -9.51
C MET A 373 12.80 2.23 -8.94
N ILE A 374 13.72 1.28 -8.75
CA ILE A 374 15.06 1.52 -8.21
C ILE A 374 15.84 2.52 -9.09
N GLY A 375 15.76 2.36 -10.41
CA GLY A 375 16.41 3.24 -11.38
C GLY A 375 15.93 4.69 -11.27
N LYS A 376 14.60 4.90 -11.23
CA LYS A 376 13.99 6.23 -11.09
C LYS A 376 14.32 6.89 -9.75
N HIS A 377 14.36 6.13 -8.64
CA HIS A 377 14.79 6.64 -7.34
C HIS A 377 16.26 7.09 -7.38
N ALA A 378 17.16 6.26 -7.91
CA ALA A 378 18.57 6.59 -8.04
C ALA A 378 18.79 7.85 -8.87
N GLN A 379 18.03 8.02 -9.96
CA GLN A 379 18.09 9.24 -10.78
C GLN A 379 17.68 10.49 -9.97
N VAL A 380 16.57 10.42 -9.24
CA VAL A 380 16.12 11.54 -8.38
C VAL A 380 17.18 11.89 -7.33
N TYR A 381 17.81 10.88 -6.71
CA TYR A 381 18.87 11.14 -5.71
C TYR A 381 20.11 11.78 -6.32
N GLN A 382 20.53 11.34 -7.51
CA GLN A 382 21.64 11.94 -8.23
C GLN A 382 21.34 13.39 -8.64
N GLU A 383 20.13 13.68 -9.11
CA GLU A 383 19.68 15.04 -9.44
C GLU A 383 19.80 15.96 -8.22
N ILE A 384 19.32 15.50 -7.05
CA ILE A 384 19.32 16.28 -5.81
C ILE A 384 20.76 16.54 -5.32
N CYS A 385 21.62 15.51 -5.31
CA CYS A 385 23.00 15.63 -4.81
C CYS A 385 23.96 16.36 -5.77
N ARG A 386 23.62 16.55 -7.06
CA ARG A 386 24.44 17.33 -8.02
C ARG A 386 24.15 18.82 -8.02
N ILE A 387 23.02 19.24 -7.47
CA ILE A 387 22.59 20.65 -7.44
C ILE A 387 23.26 21.42 -6.29
N GLU A 388 23.94 20.73 -5.36
CA GLU A 388 24.75 21.30 -4.29
C GLU A 388 26.25 21.32 -4.65
#